data_fa03a5b2c984a8f2c37538314abba931
#
_entry.id   fa03a5b2c984a8f2c37538314abba931
#
_cell.length_a   1.000
_cell.length_b   1.000
_cell.length_c   1.000
_cell.angle_alpha   90.00
_cell.angle_beta   90.00
_cell.angle_gamma   90.00
#
_symmetry.space_group_name_H-M   'P 1'
#
loop_
_entity.id
_entity.type
_entity.pdbx_description
1 polymer ?
#
loop_
_entity_poly.entity_id
_entity_poly.type
_entity_poly.pdbx_seq_one_letter_code
_entity_poly.pdbx_strand_id
1 'polypeptide(L)'
;VNETGLMNDTFVDLDKLSFAIDQDVFNASAHVTNIAEIANIDAALKGVINLANVSKAYPVKLEKPLNGILRADVKAAFDMKSVETSQYQNIKNSGNINLTGFNYAGPEMAKPVSVAVADVSFNSTKINLNKLQAKTGKSDINVSGSLENFYGFLFKNQELKGDFNLNSKQLAVNDFMTTADPKANEKKESEAMKI
;
A
#
# COMPACT_ATOMS: atom_id res chain seq x y z
N VAL A 1 -15.98 -25.27 13.34
CA VAL A 1 -17.09 -25.75 14.19
C VAL A 1 -18.30 -25.96 13.30
N ASN A 2 -19.06 -26.97 13.54
CA ASN A 2 -20.30 -27.29 12.81
C ASN A 2 -21.34 -27.78 13.82
N GLU A 3 -22.33 -26.98 14.12
CA GLU A 3 -23.33 -27.25 15.14
C GLU A 3 -24.59 -28.02 14.56
N THR A 4 -24.80 -27.88 13.25
CA THR A 4 -26.00 -28.40 12.58
C THR A 4 -25.76 -29.74 11.88
N GLY A 5 -24.49 -30.12 11.68
CA GLY A 5 -24.11 -31.30 10.86
C GLY A 5 -24.20 -31.07 9.34
N LEU A 6 -24.64 -29.88 8.90
CA LEU A 6 -24.65 -29.48 7.49
C LEU A 6 -23.30 -28.90 7.10
N MET A 7 -22.71 -29.31 5.99
CA MET A 7 -21.39 -28.81 5.55
C MET A 7 -21.38 -27.30 5.32
N ASN A 8 -22.49 -26.73 4.87
CA ASN A 8 -22.59 -25.28 4.62
C ASN A 8 -22.56 -24.45 5.89
N ASP A 9 -22.84 -25.01 7.06
CA ASP A 9 -22.76 -24.32 8.36
C ASP A 9 -21.39 -24.49 9.03
N THR A 10 -20.46 -25.12 8.32
CA THR A 10 -19.10 -25.27 8.82
C THR A 10 -18.34 -23.93 8.73
N PHE A 11 -17.74 -23.57 9.83
CA PHE A 11 -16.86 -22.40 9.89
C PHE A 11 -15.53 -22.71 10.56
N VAL A 12 -14.53 -21.90 10.26
CA VAL A 12 -13.21 -21.98 10.88
C VAL A 12 -12.88 -20.63 11.48
N ASP A 13 -12.57 -20.63 12.76
CA ASP A 13 -12.03 -19.49 13.47
C ASP A 13 -10.54 -19.67 13.68
N LEU A 14 -9.79 -18.70 13.22
CA LEU A 14 -8.40 -18.46 13.57
C LEU A 14 -8.37 -17.24 14.48
N ASP A 15 -8.53 -17.45 15.79
CA ASP A 15 -8.61 -16.35 16.75
C ASP A 15 -7.32 -15.53 16.81
N LYS A 16 -6.18 -16.21 16.72
CA LYS A 16 -4.88 -15.60 16.72
C LYS A 16 -3.82 -16.47 16.08
N LEU A 17 -3.24 -15.96 15.02
CA LEU A 17 -1.98 -16.43 14.47
C LEU A 17 -0.92 -15.37 14.77
N SER A 18 0.10 -15.72 15.55
CA SER A 18 1.24 -14.84 15.77
C SER A 18 2.43 -15.37 15.01
N PHE A 19 3.07 -14.51 14.21
CA PHE A 19 4.31 -14.83 13.52
C PHE A 19 5.28 -13.68 13.66
N ALA A 20 6.57 -13.96 13.53
CA ALA A 20 7.60 -12.96 13.64
C ALA A 20 8.59 -13.07 12.48
N ILE A 21 9.09 -11.91 12.06
CA ILE A 21 10.23 -11.77 11.17
C ILE A 21 11.31 -11.07 11.99
N ASP A 22 12.34 -11.81 12.40
CA ASP A 22 13.33 -11.34 13.38
C ASP A 22 12.63 -10.95 14.70
N GLN A 23 12.65 -9.69 15.09
CA GLN A 23 11.98 -9.16 16.28
C GLN A 23 10.61 -8.53 15.99
N ASP A 24 10.21 -8.46 14.74
CA ASP A 24 8.97 -7.85 14.28
C ASP A 24 7.82 -8.85 14.40
N VAL A 25 6.82 -8.53 15.23
CA VAL A 25 5.69 -9.42 15.52
C VAL A 25 4.43 -8.97 14.79
N PHE A 26 3.77 -9.95 14.18
CA PHE A 26 2.48 -9.80 13.53
C PHE A 26 1.44 -10.69 14.19
N ASN A 27 0.23 -10.18 14.29
CA ASN A 27 -0.93 -10.93 14.72
C ASN A 27 -1.98 -10.91 13.62
N ALA A 28 -2.47 -12.06 13.25
CA ALA A 28 -3.56 -12.21 12.32
C ALA A 28 -4.71 -12.98 12.96
N SER A 29 -5.93 -12.69 12.54
CA SER A 29 -7.12 -13.47 12.83
C SER A 29 -7.94 -13.63 11.58
N ALA A 30 -8.74 -14.70 11.49
CA ALA A 30 -9.64 -14.92 10.38
C ALA A 30 -10.86 -15.70 10.84
N HIS A 31 -12.02 -15.33 10.30
CA HIS A 31 -13.26 -16.09 10.37
C HIS A 31 -13.66 -16.50 8.97
N VAL A 32 -13.78 -17.81 8.73
CA VAL A 32 -14.09 -18.39 7.41
C VAL A 32 -15.38 -19.16 7.49
N THR A 33 -16.36 -18.80 6.66
CA THR A 33 -17.68 -19.44 6.57
C THR A 33 -17.93 -19.97 5.17
N ASN A 34 -18.98 -20.78 5.02
CA ASN A 34 -19.42 -21.34 3.74
C ASN A 34 -18.33 -22.07 2.96
N ILE A 35 -17.53 -22.87 3.66
CA ILE A 35 -16.32 -23.53 3.13
C ILE A 35 -16.65 -24.52 2.00
N ALA A 36 -17.86 -25.11 2.03
CA ALA A 36 -18.26 -26.12 1.07
C ALA A 36 -18.60 -25.58 -0.33
N GLU A 37 -18.87 -24.28 -0.44
CA GLU A 37 -19.25 -23.61 -1.70
C GLU A 37 -18.27 -22.47 -2.02
N ILE A 38 -18.67 -21.24 -1.69
CA ILE A 38 -17.83 -20.06 -1.88
C ILE A 38 -17.45 -19.53 -0.50
N ALA A 39 -16.25 -19.79 -0.07
CA ALA A 39 -15.78 -19.35 1.23
C ALA A 39 -15.84 -17.83 1.37
N ASN A 40 -16.46 -17.36 2.47
CA ASN A 40 -16.42 -15.98 2.91
C ASN A 40 -15.37 -15.84 4.00
N ILE A 41 -14.54 -14.81 3.91
CA ILE A 41 -13.40 -14.61 4.78
C ILE A 41 -13.46 -13.20 5.37
N ASP A 42 -13.47 -13.13 6.69
CA ASP A 42 -13.23 -11.91 7.45
C ASP A 42 -11.86 -12.04 8.11
N ALA A 43 -10.92 -11.19 7.74
CA ALA A 43 -9.55 -11.26 8.21
C ALA A 43 -9.09 -9.94 8.81
N ALA A 44 -8.21 -10.01 9.81
CA ALA A 44 -7.52 -8.86 10.36
C ALA A 44 -6.02 -9.16 10.49
N LEU A 45 -5.20 -8.13 10.24
CA LEU A 45 -3.75 -8.18 10.41
C LEU A 45 -3.29 -6.94 11.16
N LYS A 46 -2.55 -7.14 12.24
CA LYS A 46 -1.93 -6.07 13.01
C LYS A 46 -0.47 -6.39 13.28
N GLY A 47 0.41 -5.44 13.02
CA GLY A 47 1.82 -5.66 13.26
C GLY A 47 2.67 -4.40 13.10
N VAL A 48 3.92 -4.59 13.48
CA VAL A 48 4.99 -3.60 13.31
C VAL A 48 6.14 -4.31 12.62
N ILE A 49 6.65 -3.71 11.55
CA ILE A 49 7.81 -4.24 10.83
C ILE A 49 8.90 -3.18 10.73
N ASN A 50 10.11 -3.56 11.06
CA ASN A 50 11.31 -2.83 10.67
C ASN A 50 11.65 -3.22 9.22
N LEU A 51 11.53 -2.28 8.31
CA LEU A 51 11.73 -2.53 6.88
C LEU A 51 13.16 -3.02 6.56
N ALA A 52 14.15 -2.75 7.42
CA ALA A 52 15.49 -3.31 7.27
C ALA A 52 15.51 -4.84 7.39
N ASN A 53 14.52 -5.44 8.06
CA ASN A 53 14.42 -6.89 8.22
C ASN A 53 13.75 -7.59 7.03
N VAL A 54 13.03 -6.83 6.17
CA VAL A 54 12.33 -7.39 5.00
C VAL A 54 13.31 -8.07 4.05
N SER A 55 14.46 -7.46 3.81
CA SER A 55 15.50 -8.03 2.92
C SER A 55 16.13 -9.31 3.48
N LYS A 56 16.05 -9.56 4.80
CA LYS A 56 16.50 -10.80 5.42
C LYS A 56 15.50 -11.94 5.21
N ALA A 57 14.19 -11.62 5.21
CA ALA A 57 13.14 -12.60 5.05
C ALA A 57 12.84 -12.92 3.57
N TYR A 58 13.00 -11.95 2.70
CA TYR A 58 12.77 -12.08 1.28
C TYR A 58 13.92 -11.44 0.49
N PRO A 59 14.64 -12.20 -0.34
CA PRO A 59 15.83 -11.72 -1.06
C PRO A 59 15.44 -10.81 -2.24
N VAL A 60 14.97 -9.60 -1.95
CA VAL A 60 14.74 -8.56 -2.96
C VAL A 60 16.07 -7.90 -3.26
N LYS A 61 16.46 -7.88 -4.53
CA LYS A 61 17.63 -7.11 -4.98
C LYS A 61 17.25 -5.62 -5.00
N LEU A 62 17.49 -4.96 -3.88
CA LEU A 62 17.34 -3.51 -3.77
C LEU A 62 18.74 -2.89 -3.90
N GLU A 63 18.84 -1.78 -4.62
CA GLU A 63 20.12 -1.03 -4.74
C GLU A 63 20.60 -0.52 -3.38
N LYS A 64 19.67 -0.19 -2.50
CA LYS A 64 19.94 0.17 -1.12
C LYS A 64 18.98 -0.54 -0.18
N PRO A 65 19.42 -0.95 1.02
CA PRO A 65 18.56 -1.58 2.00
C PRO A 65 17.43 -0.63 2.40
N LEU A 66 16.22 -1.17 2.52
CA LEU A 66 15.09 -0.45 3.11
C LEU A 66 15.37 -0.13 4.57
N ASN A 67 14.79 0.93 5.06
CA ASN A 67 14.78 1.30 6.47
C ASN A 67 13.44 1.94 6.84
N GLY A 68 13.23 2.18 8.11
CA GLY A 68 11.99 2.72 8.64
C GLY A 68 11.15 1.67 9.34
N ILE A 69 10.16 2.15 10.06
CA ILE A 69 9.22 1.33 10.81
C ILE A 69 7.83 1.49 10.21
N LEU A 70 7.28 0.38 9.73
CA LEU A 70 5.91 0.29 9.24
C LEU A 70 5.03 -0.32 10.32
N ARG A 71 3.92 0.36 10.64
CA ARG A 71 2.85 -0.15 11.51
C ARG A 71 1.60 -0.30 10.68
N ALA A 72 0.94 -1.43 10.79
CA ALA A 72 -0.30 -1.72 10.09
C ALA A 72 -1.35 -2.28 11.05
N ASP A 73 -2.60 -1.85 10.86
CA ASP A 73 -3.79 -2.42 11.48
C ASP A 73 -4.86 -2.44 10.37
N VAL A 74 -5.06 -3.60 9.76
CA VAL A 74 -5.83 -3.76 8.53
C VAL A 74 -6.86 -4.85 8.70
N LYS A 75 -8.05 -4.63 8.16
CA LYS A 75 -9.14 -5.61 8.07
C LYS A 75 -9.58 -5.76 6.63
N ALA A 76 -9.95 -6.98 6.25
CA ALA A 76 -10.51 -7.27 4.96
C ALA A 76 -11.65 -8.31 5.09
N ALA A 77 -12.72 -8.11 4.34
CA ALA A 77 -13.82 -9.05 4.20
C ALA A 77 -14.10 -9.29 2.72
N PHE A 78 -14.12 -10.55 2.30
CA PHE A 78 -14.26 -10.92 0.90
C PHE A 78 -14.75 -12.36 0.74
N ASP A 79 -15.28 -12.67 -0.41
CA ASP A 79 -15.53 -14.03 -0.86
C ASP A 79 -14.42 -14.51 -1.82
N MET A 80 -14.13 -15.82 -1.81
CA MET A 80 -13.07 -16.41 -2.65
C MET A 80 -13.35 -16.25 -4.14
N LYS A 81 -14.60 -16.24 -4.57
CA LYS A 81 -14.98 -16.03 -5.98
C LYS A 81 -14.54 -14.65 -6.48
N SER A 82 -14.71 -13.62 -5.65
CA SER A 82 -14.25 -12.27 -5.98
C SER A 82 -12.72 -12.21 -6.19
N VAL A 83 -11.95 -13.00 -5.43
CA VAL A 83 -10.50 -13.09 -5.60
C VAL A 83 -10.15 -13.87 -6.88
N GLU A 84 -10.75 -15.05 -7.09
CA GLU A 84 -10.50 -15.92 -8.24
C GLU A 84 -10.87 -15.26 -9.56
N THR A 85 -11.93 -14.45 -9.57
CA THR A 85 -12.41 -13.74 -10.76
C THR A 85 -11.84 -12.31 -10.88
N SER A 86 -10.86 -11.95 -10.05
CA SER A 86 -10.21 -10.63 -10.02
C SER A 86 -11.20 -9.46 -9.80
N GLN A 87 -12.31 -9.72 -9.11
CA GLN A 87 -13.31 -8.72 -8.76
C GLN A 87 -12.95 -8.01 -7.43
N TYR A 88 -11.75 -7.47 -7.35
CA TYR A 88 -11.20 -6.88 -6.13
C TYR A 88 -11.99 -5.68 -5.59
N GLN A 89 -12.84 -5.06 -6.42
CA GLN A 89 -13.77 -3.99 -5.99
C GLN A 89 -14.85 -4.49 -5.01
N ASN A 90 -15.07 -5.81 -4.92
CA ASN A 90 -16.02 -6.42 -3.98
C ASN A 90 -15.39 -6.63 -2.59
N ILE A 91 -14.07 -6.52 -2.48
CA ILE A 91 -13.35 -6.67 -1.22
C ILE A 91 -13.64 -5.43 -0.37
N LYS A 92 -14.24 -5.67 0.79
CA LYS A 92 -14.36 -4.65 1.82
C LYS A 92 -13.06 -4.62 2.61
N ASN A 93 -12.42 -3.48 2.66
CA ASN A 93 -11.21 -3.31 3.45
C ASN A 93 -11.25 -2.01 4.24
N SER A 94 -10.52 -1.97 5.32
CA SER A 94 -10.29 -0.76 6.12
C SER A 94 -9.03 -0.92 6.93
N GLY A 95 -8.45 0.19 7.32
CA GLY A 95 -7.30 0.13 8.20
C GLY A 95 -6.51 1.41 8.28
N ASN A 96 -5.43 1.31 9.03
CA ASN A 96 -4.45 2.37 9.19
C ASN A 96 -3.06 1.81 8.92
N ILE A 97 -2.26 2.59 8.21
CA ILE A 97 -0.85 2.32 7.94
C ILE A 97 -0.06 3.55 8.35
N ASN A 98 0.97 3.35 9.16
CA ASN A 98 1.88 4.40 9.59
C ASN A 98 3.31 3.99 9.28
N LEU A 99 4.03 4.82 8.54
CA LEU A 99 5.43 4.65 8.19
C LEU A 99 6.25 5.78 8.80
N THR A 100 7.33 5.44 9.50
CA THR A 100 8.23 6.41 10.11
C THR A 100 9.69 6.13 9.79
N GLY A 101 10.48 7.19 9.61
CA GLY A 101 11.93 7.11 9.42
C GLY A 101 12.35 6.36 8.15
N PHE A 102 11.55 6.43 7.09
CA PHE A 102 11.83 5.77 5.83
C PHE A 102 12.70 6.65 4.93
N ASN A 103 13.73 6.05 4.36
CA ASN A 103 14.57 6.71 3.35
C ASN A 103 14.63 5.85 2.10
N TYR A 104 14.48 6.48 0.97
CA TYR A 104 14.54 5.83 -0.32
C TYR A 104 15.41 6.61 -1.30
N ALA A 105 16.20 5.88 -2.08
CA ALA A 105 16.94 6.41 -3.21
C ALA A 105 16.92 5.36 -4.32
N GLY A 106 16.38 5.72 -5.46
CA GLY A 106 16.31 4.88 -6.65
C GLY A 106 16.80 5.64 -7.88
N PRO A 107 17.10 4.93 -8.98
CA PRO A 107 17.58 5.54 -10.22
C PRO A 107 16.57 6.49 -10.86
N GLU A 108 15.27 6.29 -10.54
CA GLU A 108 14.17 7.13 -11.01
C GLU A 108 14.06 8.47 -10.26
N MET A 109 14.83 8.66 -9.18
CA MET A 109 14.75 9.84 -8.33
C MET A 109 15.94 10.76 -8.54
N ALA A 110 15.67 12.05 -8.70
CA ALA A 110 16.72 13.08 -8.80
C ALA A 110 17.57 13.15 -7.52
N LYS A 111 16.95 12.98 -6.35
CA LYS A 111 17.59 12.98 -5.04
C LYS A 111 16.91 12.00 -4.09
N PRO A 112 17.64 11.49 -3.08
CA PRO A 112 17.02 10.64 -2.05
C PRO A 112 15.85 11.34 -1.37
N VAL A 113 14.79 10.57 -1.08
CA VAL A 113 13.64 11.02 -0.30
C VAL A 113 13.74 10.46 1.11
N SER A 114 13.52 11.34 2.09
CA SER A 114 13.45 11.00 3.50
C SER A 114 12.04 11.28 4.00
N VAL A 115 11.33 10.25 4.45
CA VAL A 115 9.98 10.33 5.00
C VAL A 115 10.07 10.23 6.51
N ALA A 116 9.84 11.36 7.21
CA ALA A 116 9.81 11.38 8.66
C ALA A 116 8.56 10.63 9.18
N VAL A 117 7.41 10.87 8.56
CA VAL A 117 6.15 10.18 8.84
C VAL A 117 5.25 10.18 7.61
N ALA A 118 4.62 9.04 7.35
CA ALA A 118 3.45 8.93 6.49
C ALA A 118 2.37 8.18 7.28
N ASP A 119 1.19 8.80 7.41
CA ASP A 119 0.03 8.26 8.11
C ASP A 119 -1.14 8.19 7.16
N VAL A 120 -1.64 6.98 6.94
CA VAL A 120 -2.70 6.68 5.98
C VAL A 120 -3.80 5.91 6.68
N SER A 121 -5.04 6.34 6.49
CA SER A 121 -6.23 5.56 6.83
C SER A 121 -7.03 5.29 5.56
N PHE A 122 -7.69 4.14 5.48
CA PHE A 122 -8.45 3.77 4.29
C PHE A 122 -9.66 2.92 4.62
N ASN A 123 -10.59 2.93 3.71
CA ASN A 123 -11.70 1.99 3.60
C ASN A 123 -11.92 1.64 2.12
N SER A 124 -12.95 0.83 1.83
CA SER A 124 -13.23 0.36 0.46
C SER A 124 -13.55 1.47 -0.56
N THR A 125 -13.76 2.70 -0.14
CA THR A 125 -14.16 3.81 -1.03
C THR A 125 -13.17 4.96 -1.03
N LYS A 126 -12.39 5.11 0.04
CA LYS A 126 -11.55 6.29 0.26
C LYS A 126 -10.23 5.94 0.92
N ILE A 127 -9.18 6.55 0.45
CA ILE A 127 -7.85 6.56 1.07
C ILE A 127 -7.59 7.97 1.56
N ASN A 128 -7.29 8.14 2.84
CA ASN A 128 -6.91 9.42 3.42
C ASN A 128 -5.42 9.40 3.75
N LEU A 129 -4.68 10.33 3.18
CA LEU A 129 -3.34 10.68 3.63
C LEU A 129 -3.50 11.69 4.77
N ASN A 130 -3.54 11.18 6.01
CA ASN A 130 -3.75 12.02 7.18
C ASN A 130 -2.55 12.95 7.39
N LYS A 131 -1.35 12.46 7.09
CA LYS A 131 -0.11 13.21 7.21
C LYS A 131 1.00 12.58 6.38
N LEU A 132 1.70 13.39 5.61
CA LEU A 132 2.99 13.06 5.03
C LEU A 132 3.97 14.17 5.35
N GLN A 133 5.09 13.84 5.97
CA GLN A 133 6.22 14.74 6.15
C GLN A 133 7.46 14.11 5.52
N ALA A 134 7.94 14.73 4.47
CA ALA A 134 9.08 14.24 3.72
C ALA A 134 10.06 15.36 3.37
N LYS A 135 11.28 14.99 3.00
CA LYS A 135 12.32 15.88 2.49
C LYS A 135 13.00 15.23 1.30
N THR A 136 13.35 16.04 0.31
CA THR A 136 14.23 15.65 -0.78
C THR A 136 15.11 16.84 -1.15
N GLY A 137 16.42 16.62 -1.18
CA GLY A 137 17.36 17.72 -1.40
C GLY A 137 17.17 18.88 -0.40
N LYS A 138 16.81 20.06 -0.91
CA LYS A 138 16.50 21.26 -0.12
C LYS A 138 15.00 21.42 0.17
N SER A 139 14.17 20.62 -0.48
CA SER A 139 12.72 20.71 -0.40
C SER A 139 12.17 19.98 0.84
N ASP A 140 11.26 20.64 1.55
CA ASP A 140 10.42 20.04 2.58
C ASP A 140 8.99 19.91 2.05
N ILE A 141 8.35 18.77 2.36
CA ILE A 141 7.05 18.40 1.83
C ILE A 141 6.16 18.01 3.01
N ASN A 142 5.07 18.74 3.19
CA ASN A 142 4.02 18.39 4.14
C ASN A 142 2.71 18.27 3.36
N VAL A 143 2.15 17.06 3.28
CA VAL A 143 0.95 16.77 2.50
C VAL A 143 -0.08 16.10 3.38
N SER A 144 -1.33 16.48 3.18
CA SER A 144 -2.52 15.74 3.63
C SER A 144 -3.57 15.78 2.52
N GLY A 145 -4.49 14.82 2.53
CA GLY A 145 -5.53 14.79 1.51
C GLY A 145 -6.23 13.46 1.42
N SER A 146 -6.95 13.25 0.33
CA SER A 146 -7.67 12.02 0.11
C SER A 146 -7.78 11.64 -1.36
N LEU A 147 -7.92 10.34 -1.60
CA LEU A 147 -8.25 9.74 -2.88
C LEU A 147 -9.57 8.98 -2.74
N GLU A 148 -10.47 9.20 -3.67
CA GLU A 148 -11.75 8.51 -3.77
C GLU A 148 -11.85 7.73 -5.08
N ASN A 149 -12.68 6.68 -5.07
CA ASN A 149 -12.92 5.82 -6.22
C ASN A 149 -11.67 5.07 -6.75
N PHE A 150 -10.78 4.70 -5.84
CA PHE A 150 -9.53 4.02 -6.20
C PHE A 150 -9.78 2.69 -6.94
N TYR A 151 -10.71 1.86 -6.48
CA TYR A 151 -11.06 0.60 -7.16
C TYR A 151 -11.78 0.82 -8.49
N GLY A 152 -12.62 1.85 -8.58
CA GLY A 152 -13.26 2.24 -9.84
C GLY A 152 -12.23 2.66 -10.90
N PHE A 153 -11.20 3.37 -10.47
CA PHE A 153 -10.09 3.75 -11.34
C PHE A 153 -9.28 2.53 -11.80
N LEU A 154 -8.84 1.67 -10.87
CA LEU A 154 -7.97 0.53 -11.19
C LEU A 154 -8.66 -0.56 -12.03
N PHE A 155 -9.95 -0.83 -11.77
CA PHE A 155 -10.61 -2.02 -12.31
C PHE A 155 -11.80 -1.74 -13.22
N LYS A 156 -12.28 -0.49 -13.30
CA LYS A 156 -13.48 -0.13 -14.08
C LYS A 156 -13.27 1.06 -15.01
N ASN A 157 -12.03 1.51 -15.19
CA ASN A 157 -11.67 2.68 -16.02
C ASN A 157 -12.50 3.94 -15.67
N GLN A 158 -12.76 4.15 -14.37
CA GLN A 158 -13.47 5.30 -13.85
C GLN A 158 -12.47 6.39 -13.43
N GLU A 159 -12.97 7.60 -13.23
CA GLU A 159 -12.13 8.72 -12.78
C GLU A 159 -11.68 8.55 -11.33
N LEU A 160 -10.40 8.78 -11.09
CA LEU A 160 -9.83 8.94 -9.75
C LEU A 160 -10.04 10.37 -9.29
N LYS A 161 -10.61 10.55 -8.09
CA LYS A 161 -10.80 11.87 -7.50
C LYS A 161 -9.83 12.04 -6.33
N GLY A 162 -9.11 13.15 -6.32
CA GLY A 162 -8.17 13.45 -5.25
C GLY A 162 -8.22 14.91 -4.86
N ASP A 163 -8.10 15.14 -3.56
CA ASP A 163 -7.98 16.47 -2.98
C ASP A 163 -6.80 16.46 -2.01
N PHE A 164 -5.80 17.32 -2.26
CA PHE A 164 -4.56 17.34 -1.49
C PHE A 164 -4.16 18.76 -1.13
N ASN A 165 -3.74 18.92 0.11
CA ASN A 165 -3.08 20.10 0.63
C ASN A 165 -1.59 19.87 0.71
N LEU A 166 -0.82 20.68 -0.01
CA LEU A 166 0.64 20.70 0.04
C LEU A 166 1.11 21.97 0.73
N ASN A 167 1.91 21.83 1.77
CA ASN A 167 2.62 22.92 2.43
C ASN A 167 4.12 22.65 2.39
N SER A 168 4.88 23.64 2.00
CA SER A 168 6.35 23.60 1.95
C SER A 168 6.90 24.98 2.31
N LYS A 169 7.95 25.01 3.12
CA LYS A 169 8.70 26.23 3.40
C LYS A 169 9.73 26.52 2.30
N GLN A 170 10.23 25.46 1.68
CA GLN A 170 11.18 25.54 0.58
C GLN A 170 10.89 24.41 -0.42
N LEU A 171 10.59 24.78 -1.66
CA LEU A 171 10.37 23.86 -2.77
C LEU A 171 11.36 24.19 -3.89
N ALA A 172 12.38 23.39 -4.07
CA ALA A 172 13.37 23.54 -5.14
C ALA A 172 13.01 22.56 -6.28
N VAL A 173 12.59 23.09 -7.43
CA VAL A 173 12.15 22.30 -8.58
C VAL A 173 13.20 21.27 -9.01
N ASN A 174 14.48 21.64 -8.97
CA ASN A 174 15.59 20.73 -9.32
C ASN A 174 15.72 19.51 -8.41
N ASP A 175 15.07 19.49 -7.25
CA ASP A 175 15.06 18.32 -6.37
C ASP A 175 14.17 17.20 -6.90
N PHE A 176 13.26 17.51 -7.85
CA PHE A 176 12.29 16.59 -8.47
C PHE A 176 12.59 16.29 -9.93
N MET A 177 13.48 17.06 -10.55
CA MET A 177 13.83 16.86 -11.95
C MET A 177 15.02 15.91 -12.05
N THR A 178 14.78 14.68 -12.47
CA THR A 178 15.88 13.85 -12.99
C THR A 178 16.45 14.56 -14.21
N THR A 179 17.78 14.66 -14.32
CA THR A 179 18.44 15.04 -15.58
C THR A 179 18.24 13.88 -16.56
N ALA A 180 17.03 13.77 -17.10
CA ALA A 180 16.78 12.91 -18.24
C ALA A 180 17.66 13.43 -19.39
N ASP A 181 18.48 12.52 -19.93
CA ASP A 181 19.36 12.80 -21.06
C ASP A 181 18.52 13.44 -22.17
N PRO A 182 18.83 14.68 -22.66
CA PRO A 182 18.02 15.35 -23.68
C PRO A 182 17.80 14.51 -24.94
N LYS A 183 18.69 13.55 -25.19
CA LYS A 183 18.62 12.61 -26.33
C LYS A 183 17.52 11.55 -26.24
N ALA A 184 16.92 11.31 -25.08
CA ALA A 184 15.82 10.35 -24.94
C ALA A 184 14.46 10.91 -25.34
N ASN A 185 14.28 12.24 -25.27
CA ASN A 185 13.04 12.89 -25.67
C ASN A 185 12.93 13.09 -27.18
N GLU A 186 14.05 13.33 -27.89
CA GLU A 186 14.03 13.45 -29.35
C GLU A 186 13.64 12.15 -30.07
N LYS A 187 13.93 10.97 -29.48
CA LYS A 187 13.53 9.68 -30.03
C LYS A 187 12.03 9.38 -29.88
N LYS A 188 11.40 9.86 -28.82
CA LYS A 188 9.95 9.66 -28.60
C LYS A 188 9.09 10.59 -29.45
N GLU A 189 9.53 11.81 -29.70
CA GLU A 189 8.83 12.74 -30.60
C GLU A 189 8.97 12.35 -32.07
N SER A 190 10.11 11.76 -32.48
CA SER A 190 10.31 11.31 -33.85
C SER A 190 9.53 10.04 -34.22
N GLU A 191 9.18 9.20 -33.25
CA GLU A 191 8.33 8.02 -33.44
C GLU A 191 6.83 8.34 -33.41
N ALA A 192 6.42 9.36 -32.66
CA ALA A 192 5.01 9.81 -32.64
C ALA A 192 4.58 10.59 -33.87
N MET A 193 5.50 11.03 -34.71
CA MET A 193 5.25 11.80 -35.93
C MET A 193 5.30 10.96 -37.22
N LYS A 194 5.32 9.62 -37.09
CA LYS A 194 5.30 8.68 -38.25
C LYS A 194 4.10 7.74 -38.20
N ILE A 195 2.91 8.29 -38.05
CA ILE A 195 1.64 7.61 -38.36
C ILE A 195 0.84 8.54 -39.25
#